data_266976e5214f4092793668aa3fb6b6a5
#
_entry.id   266976e5214f4092793668aa3fb6b6a5
#
_cell.length_a   1.000
_cell.length_b   1.000
_cell.length_c   1.000
_cell.angle_alpha   90.00
_cell.angle_beta   90.00
_cell.angle_gamma   90.00
#
_symmetry.space_group_name_H-M   'P 1'
#
loop_
_entity.id
_entity.type
_entity.pdbx_description
1 polymer ?
#
loop_
_entity_poly.entity_id
_entity_poly.type
_entity_poly.pdbx_seq_one_letter_code
_entity_poly.pdbx_strand_id
1 'polypeptide(L)'
;MSLPTLILASASPRRKQLLEMLGIPVTVRPSHVPEVRLPDEMPVPYAERLARAKALGVEGDLVLGADTLVVVGGDILEKPTDAEDALRMLQRLQGRTHEVVTSVALSAKRRTRVLTDRTRVTFRAAYSVR
;
A
#
# COMPACT_ATOMS: atom_id res chain seq x y z
N MET A 1 10.35 -30.86 -2.30
CA MET A 1 10.78 -29.54 -1.81
C MET A 1 9.57 -28.71 -1.43
N SER A 2 9.52 -28.30 -0.20
CA SER A 2 8.47 -27.39 0.24
C SER A 2 8.81 -25.96 -0.21
N LEU A 3 7.79 -25.23 -0.66
CA LEU A 3 7.94 -23.80 -0.92
C LEU A 3 8.22 -23.06 0.41
N PRO A 4 9.12 -22.08 0.41
CA PRO A 4 9.30 -21.27 1.61
C PRO A 4 8.00 -20.53 1.95
N THR A 5 7.71 -20.41 3.24
CA THR A 5 6.57 -19.64 3.70
C THR A 5 6.81 -18.17 3.46
N LEU A 6 5.89 -17.52 2.77
CA LEU A 6 5.95 -16.08 2.57
C LEU A 6 5.45 -15.38 3.82
N ILE A 7 6.23 -14.45 4.33
CA ILE A 7 5.83 -13.58 5.42
C ILE A 7 5.28 -12.30 4.83
N LEU A 8 4.03 -11.99 5.18
CA LEU A 8 3.39 -10.75 4.75
C LEU A 8 3.51 -9.73 5.87
N ALA A 9 4.33 -8.70 5.64
CA ALA A 9 4.56 -7.60 6.58
C ALA A 9 3.47 -6.54 6.44
N SER A 10 2.21 -6.94 6.61
CA SER A 10 1.07 -6.06 6.42
C SER A 10 -0.08 -6.50 7.31
N ALA A 11 -0.84 -5.53 7.82
CA ALA A 11 -2.06 -5.78 8.57
C ALA A 11 -3.30 -5.90 7.67
N SER A 12 -3.14 -5.79 6.35
CA SER A 12 -4.27 -5.81 5.41
C SER A 12 -4.83 -7.23 5.21
N PRO A 13 -6.07 -7.52 5.64
CA PRO A 13 -6.69 -8.82 5.40
C PRO A 13 -6.87 -9.13 3.91
N ARG A 14 -7.09 -8.10 3.10
CA ARG A 14 -7.29 -8.25 1.66
C ARG A 14 -6.04 -8.79 0.97
N ARG A 15 -4.87 -8.29 1.33
CA ARG A 15 -3.61 -8.79 0.76
C ARG A 15 -3.37 -10.25 1.11
N LYS A 16 -3.65 -10.63 2.35
CA LYS A 16 -3.57 -12.01 2.79
C LYS A 16 -4.50 -12.91 1.96
N GLN A 17 -5.75 -12.49 1.80
CA GLN A 17 -6.73 -13.24 1.04
C GLN A 17 -6.32 -13.45 -0.41
N LEU A 18 -5.79 -12.41 -1.06
CA LEU A 18 -5.34 -12.49 -2.44
C LEU A 18 -4.22 -13.52 -2.62
N LEU A 19 -3.26 -13.53 -1.72
CA LEU A 19 -2.15 -14.48 -1.77
C LEU A 19 -2.62 -15.91 -1.52
N GLU A 20 -3.53 -16.10 -0.57
CA GLU A 20 -4.09 -17.41 -0.29
C GLU A 20 -4.91 -17.95 -1.46
N MET A 21 -5.64 -17.09 -2.17
CA MET A 21 -6.36 -17.46 -3.39
C MET A 21 -5.44 -17.97 -4.49
N LEU A 22 -4.19 -17.49 -4.51
CA LEU A 22 -3.17 -17.95 -5.46
C LEU A 22 -2.48 -19.23 -5.01
N GLY A 23 -2.87 -19.78 -3.87
CA GLY A 23 -2.26 -21.01 -3.33
C GLY A 23 -0.92 -20.78 -2.67
N ILE A 24 -0.59 -19.54 -2.30
CA ILE A 24 0.67 -19.21 -1.65
C ILE A 24 0.49 -19.27 -0.14
N PRO A 25 1.22 -20.12 0.59
CA PRO A 25 1.18 -20.14 2.05
C PRO A 25 1.73 -18.83 2.60
N VAL A 26 0.96 -18.18 3.47
CA VAL A 26 1.30 -16.87 4.01
C VAL A 26 1.21 -16.87 5.52
N THR A 27 2.24 -16.32 6.18
CA THR A 27 2.21 -15.98 7.60
C THR A 27 2.21 -14.46 7.72
N VAL A 28 1.26 -13.91 8.45
CA VAL A 28 1.16 -12.45 8.64
C VAL A 28 1.99 -12.03 9.86
N ARG A 29 2.87 -11.06 9.65
CA ARG A 29 3.61 -10.39 10.72
C ARG A 29 3.59 -8.89 10.44
N PRO A 30 2.68 -8.14 11.09
CA PRO A 30 2.59 -6.70 10.85
C PRO A 30 3.89 -5.98 11.14
N SER A 31 4.24 -5.04 10.28
CA SER A 31 5.39 -4.18 10.45
C SER A 31 4.98 -2.92 11.22
N HIS A 32 5.87 -2.40 12.05
CA HIS A 32 5.65 -1.19 12.84
C HIS A 32 6.45 0.00 12.30
N VAL A 33 6.63 0.05 11.00
CA VAL A 33 7.34 1.14 10.34
C VAL A 33 6.51 2.42 10.40
N PRO A 34 7.09 3.55 10.82
CA PRO A 34 6.39 4.83 10.78
C PRO A 34 6.04 5.23 9.35
N GLU A 35 4.77 5.55 9.10
CA GLU A 35 4.29 5.95 7.79
C GLU A 35 4.28 7.47 7.69
N VAL A 36 5.48 8.07 7.72
CA VAL A 36 5.66 9.52 7.69
C VAL A 36 6.35 9.92 6.40
N ARG A 37 5.71 10.83 5.65
CA ARG A 37 6.29 11.39 4.44
C ARG A 37 7.45 12.32 4.78
N LEU A 38 8.55 12.16 4.08
CA LEU A 38 9.69 13.07 4.20
C LEU A 38 9.41 14.37 3.46
N PRO A 39 10.05 15.49 3.85
CA PRO A 39 9.90 16.76 3.14
C PRO A 39 10.21 16.59 1.65
N ASP A 40 9.34 17.12 0.79
CA ASP A 40 9.47 17.10 -0.66
C ASP A 40 9.50 15.70 -1.30
N GLU A 41 9.14 14.68 -0.55
CA GLU A 41 9.11 13.32 -1.08
C GLU A 41 7.92 13.14 -2.02
N MET A 42 8.21 12.71 -3.26
CA MET A 42 7.18 12.45 -4.26
C MET A 42 6.44 11.14 -3.96
N PRO A 43 5.19 10.98 -4.48
CA PRO A 43 4.38 9.81 -4.14
C PRO A 43 5.03 8.45 -4.44
N VAL A 44 5.59 8.26 -5.62
CA VAL A 44 6.19 6.96 -5.98
C VAL A 44 7.39 6.63 -5.09
N PRO A 45 8.39 7.51 -4.93
CA PRO A 45 9.48 7.24 -3.98
C PRO A 45 9.00 7.00 -2.55
N TYR A 46 7.96 7.69 -2.12
CA TYR A 46 7.38 7.51 -0.79
C TYR A 46 6.79 6.09 -0.64
N ALA A 47 5.95 5.67 -1.59
CA ALA A 47 5.36 4.33 -1.57
C ALA A 47 6.44 3.24 -1.60
N GLU A 48 7.46 3.41 -2.44
CA GLU A 48 8.56 2.46 -2.56
C GLU A 48 9.39 2.38 -1.29
N ARG A 49 9.66 3.52 -0.66
CA ARG A 49 10.38 3.56 0.60
C ARG A 49 9.62 2.84 1.70
N LEU A 50 8.31 3.08 1.82
CA LEU A 50 7.48 2.42 2.81
C LEU A 50 7.37 0.91 2.57
N ALA A 51 7.16 0.50 1.33
CA ALA A 51 7.09 -0.93 0.99
C ALA A 51 8.38 -1.65 1.36
N ARG A 52 9.52 -1.05 1.00
CA ARG A 52 10.84 -1.60 1.32
C ARG A 52 11.08 -1.65 2.83
N ALA A 53 10.76 -0.58 3.54
CA ALA A 53 10.94 -0.51 4.99
C ALA A 53 10.08 -1.57 5.71
N LYS A 54 8.85 -1.79 5.24
CA LYS A 54 7.99 -2.82 5.81
C LYS A 54 8.55 -4.21 5.58
N ALA A 55 9.06 -4.49 4.38
CA ALA A 55 9.65 -5.78 4.08
C ALA A 55 10.92 -6.04 4.91
N LEU A 56 11.73 -5.01 5.10
CA LEU A 56 13.00 -5.12 5.85
C LEU A 56 12.80 -5.03 7.36
N GLY A 57 11.65 -4.53 7.82
CA GLY A 57 11.34 -4.37 9.24
C GLY A 57 10.84 -5.63 9.93
N VAL A 58 10.70 -6.72 9.20
CA VAL A 58 10.21 -8.00 9.73
C VAL A 58 11.21 -9.08 9.35
N GLU A 59 11.59 -9.90 10.33
CA GLU A 59 12.52 -11.01 10.08
C GLU A 59 11.85 -12.15 9.33
N GLY A 60 12.57 -12.74 8.40
CA GLY A 60 12.11 -13.90 7.63
C GLY A 60 12.96 -14.11 6.39
N ASP A 61 12.91 -15.31 5.86
CA ASP A 61 13.66 -15.67 4.65
C ASP A 61 13.05 -15.07 3.39
N LEU A 62 11.73 -14.87 3.41
CA LEU A 62 10.98 -14.31 2.29
C LEU A 62 9.88 -13.41 2.85
N VAL A 63 10.03 -12.10 2.70
CA VAL A 63 9.10 -11.12 3.29
C VAL A 63 8.57 -10.19 2.21
N LEU A 64 7.26 -10.03 2.18
CA LEU A 64 6.58 -9.11 1.28
C LEU A 64 6.06 -7.91 2.07
N GLY A 65 6.52 -6.72 1.73
CA GLY A 65 5.98 -5.45 2.20
C GLY A 65 5.22 -4.76 1.08
N ALA A 66 4.23 -3.96 1.41
CA ALA A 66 3.46 -3.24 0.41
C ALA A 66 2.93 -1.94 0.96
N ASP A 67 2.75 -0.97 0.08
CA ASP A 67 2.11 0.28 0.42
C ASP A 67 1.27 0.78 -0.75
N THR A 68 0.13 1.40 -0.45
CA THR A 68 -0.79 1.94 -1.45
C THR A 68 -1.12 3.37 -1.08
N LEU A 69 -0.97 4.28 -2.04
CA LEU A 69 -1.26 5.70 -1.87
C LEU A 69 -2.33 6.14 -2.85
N VAL A 70 -3.17 7.07 -2.41
CA VAL A 70 -4.12 7.78 -3.27
C VAL A 70 -3.58 9.19 -3.49
N VAL A 71 -3.41 9.58 -4.76
CA VAL A 71 -2.83 10.87 -5.12
C VAL A 71 -3.84 11.66 -5.95
N VAL A 72 -4.18 12.85 -5.51
CA VAL A 72 -5.09 13.75 -6.21
C VAL A 72 -4.52 15.16 -6.19
N GLY A 73 -4.40 15.77 -7.39
CA GLY A 73 -3.88 17.13 -7.51
C GLY A 73 -2.50 17.34 -6.89
N GLY A 74 -1.64 16.32 -6.94
CA GLY A 74 -0.31 16.38 -6.33
C GLY A 74 -0.27 16.07 -4.84
N ASP A 75 -1.42 15.93 -4.19
CA ASP A 75 -1.50 15.63 -2.76
C ASP A 75 -1.74 14.15 -2.52
N ILE A 76 -1.11 13.63 -1.48
CA ILE A 76 -1.30 12.26 -1.01
C ILE A 76 -2.40 12.26 0.05
N LEU A 77 -3.46 11.49 -0.19
CA LEU A 77 -4.49 11.31 0.81
C LEU A 77 -4.07 10.18 1.75
N GLU A 78 -3.90 10.52 3.01
CA GLU A 78 -3.55 9.57 4.06
C GLU A 78 -4.79 8.81 4.52
N LYS A 79 -4.62 7.82 5.40
CA LYS A 79 -5.75 7.11 5.99
C LYS A 79 -6.64 8.09 6.75
N PRO A 80 -7.98 7.99 6.59
CA PRO A 80 -8.87 8.89 7.32
C PRO A 80 -8.76 8.68 8.83
N THR A 81 -8.79 9.80 9.56
CA THR A 81 -8.70 9.77 11.02
C THR A 81 -10.06 9.49 11.68
N ASP A 82 -11.14 9.81 10.98
CA ASP A 82 -12.52 9.61 11.42
C ASP A 82 -13.48 9.62 10.23
N ALA A 83 -14.77 9.48 10.50
CA ALA A 83 -15.80 9.46 9.46
C ALA A 83 -15.91 10.80 8.70
N GLU A 84 -15.71 11.92 9.38
CA GLU A 84 -15.74 13.23 8.73
C GLU A 84 -14.57 13.40 7.77
N ASP A 85 -13.39 12.95 8.17
CA ASP A 85 -12.22 12.99 7.34
C ASP A 85 -12.38 12.10 6.11
N ALA A 86 -12.95 10.91 6.29
CA ALA A 86 -13.26 10.02 5.17
C ALA A 86 -14.24 10.68 4.20
N LEU A 87 -15.24 11.37 4.68
CA LEU A 87 -16.20 12.09 3.86
C LEU A 87 -15.54 13.21 3.05
N ARG A 88 -14.65 13.98 3.68
CA ARG A 88 -13.89 15.02 2.97
C ARG A 88 -13.03 14.44 1.86
N MET A 89 -12.39 13.30 2.09
CA MET A 89 -11.61 12.61 1.07
C MET A 89 -12.47 12.18 -0.10
N LEU A 90 -13.64 11.60 0.16
CA LEU A 90 -14.58 11.19 -0.88
C LEU A 90 -15.08 12.39 -1.69
N GLN A 91 -15.40 13.50 -1.04
CA GLN A 91 -15.80 14.73 -1.70
C GLN A 91 -14.70 15.27 -2.60
N ARG A 92 -13.46 15.19 -2.15
CA ARG A 92 -12.32 15.63 -2.95
C ARG A 92 -12.10 14.78 -4.19
N LEU A 93 -12.38 13.48 -4.11
CA LEU A 93 -12.22 12.55 -5.22
C LEU A 93 -13.39 12.62 -6.21
N GLN A 94 -14.52 13.14 -5.78
CA GLN A 94 -15.74 13.17 -6.59
C GLN A 94 -15.55 14.00 -7.86
N GLY A 95 -15.93 13.44 -8.99
CA GLY A 95 -15.82 14.12 -10.28
C GLY A 95 -14.39 14.38 -10.77
N ARG A 96 -13.41 13.73 -10.17
CA ARG A 96 -12.00 13.92 -10.51
C ARG A 96 -11.35 12.61 -10.87
N THR A 97 -10.23 12.74 -11.59
CA THR A 97 -9.33 11.62 -11.82
C THR A 97 -8.22 11.70 -10.77
N HIS A 98 -8.01 10.62 -10.06
CA HIS A 98 -6.91 10.47 -9.13
C HIS A 98 -6.05 9.28 -9.51
N GLU A 99 -4.90 9.17 -8.90
CA GLU A 99 -3.97 8.08 -9.15
C GLU A 99 -3.87 7.22 -7.90
N VAL A 100 -3.84 5.91 -8.10
CA VAL A 100 -3.53 4.95 -7.04
C VAL A 100 -2.15 4.39 -7.32
N VAL A 101 -1.23 4.59 -6.40
CA VAL A 101 0.15 4.10 -6.49
C VAL A 101 0.29 2.94 -5.52
N THR A 102 0.65 1.77 -6.02
CA THR A 102 0.91 0.60 -5.18
C THR A 102 2.33 0.14 -5.40
N SER A 103 3.09 0.05 -4.33
CA SER A 103 4.44 -0.50 -4.36
C SER A 103 4.48 -1.77 -3.52
N VAL A 104 5.17 -2.78 -4.04
CA VAL A 104 5.45 -4.01 -3.31
C VAL A 104 6.95 -4.23 -3.27
N ALA A 105 7.45 -4.68 -2.13
CA ALA A 105 8.85 -5.00 -1.95
C ALA A 105 8.95 -6.44 -1.48
N LEU A 106 9.73 -7.22 -2.19
CA LEU A 106 10.02 -8.60 -1.81
C LEU A 106 11.46 -8.70 -1.35
N SER A 107 11.65 -9.06 -0.10
CA SER A 107 12.96 -9.26 0.49
C SER A 107 13.23 -10.75 0.64
N ALA A 108 14.29 -11.22 0.00
CA ALA A 108 14.75 -12.61 0.07
C ALA A 108 16.21 -12.63 0.42
N LYS A 109 16.52 -12.99 1.66
CA LYS A 109 17.91 -13.02 2.18
C LYS A 109 18.60 -11.67 1.99
N ARG A 110 19.50 -11.55 1.00
CA ARG A 110 20.28 -10.32 0.78
C ARG A 110 19.76 -9.46 -0.37
N ARG A 111 18.64 -9.84 -0.98
CA ARG A 111 18.09 -9.13 -2.12
C ARG A 111 16.71 -8.59 -1.82
N THR A 112 16.48 -7.36 -2.24
CA THR A 112 15.17 -6.74 -2.16
C THR A 112 14.81 -6.22 -3.54
N ARG A 113 13.62 -6.60 -4.03
CA ARG A 113 13.06 -6.08 -5.26
C ARG A 113 11.82 -5.27 -4.97
N VAL A 114 11.67 -4.16 -5.67
CA VAL A 114 10.52 -3.28 -5.54
C VAL A 114 9.84 -3.15 -6.90
N LEU A 115 8.54 -3.34 -6.92
CA LEU A 115 7.71 -3.13 -8.10
C LEU A 115 6.63 -2.12 -7.76
N THR A 116 6.37 -1.21 -8.70
CA THR A 116 5.37 -0.16 -8.50
C THR A 116 4.39 -0.15 -9.66
N ASP A 117 3.11 -0.07 -9.32
CA ASP A 117 2.02 0.09 -10.27
C ASP A 117 1.31 1.41 -10.03
N ARG A 118 0.90 2.06 -11.12
CA ARG A 118 0.17 3.32 -11.08
C ARG A 118 -1.11 3.16 -11.88
N THR A 119 -2.24 3.40 -11.23
CA THR A 119 -3.55 3.27 -11.86
C THR A 119 -4.32 4.57 -11.73
N ARG A 120 -4.91 5.03 -12.84
CA ARG A 120 -5.81 6.19 -12.83
C ARG A 120 -7.23 5.72 -12.57
N VAL A 121 -7.90 6.43 -11.68
CA VAL A 121 -9.29 6.15 -11.33
C VAL A 121 -10.08 7.45 -11.46
N THR A 122 -11.19 7.39 -12.19
CA THR A 122 -12.07 8.54 -12.32
C THR A 122 -13.38 8.26 -11.62
N PHE A 123 -13.72 9.10 -10.63
CA PHE A 123 -15.01 9.02 -9.96
C PHE A 123 -16.04 9.87 -10.70
N ARG A 124 -17.27 9.36 -10.74
CA ARG A 124 -18.38 10.11 -11.34
C ARG A 124 -18.68 11.35 -10.53
N ALA A 125 -19.04 12.45 -11.22
CA ALA A 125 -19.39 13.71 -10.58
C ALA A 125 -20.74 13.67 -9.86
N ALA A 126 -21.59 12.70 -10.14
CA ALA A 126 -22.99 12.69 -9.76
C ALA A 126 -23.31 11.90 -8.48
N TYR A 127 -22.32 11.57 -7.66
CA TYR A 127 -22.60 10.99 -6.36
C TYR A 127 -23.05 12.10 -5.41
N SER A 128 -24.33 12.21 -5.18
CA SER A 128 -24.80 13.07 -4.12
C SER A 128 -24.59 12.34 -2.80
N VAL A 129 -23.65 12.81 -2.03
CA VAL A 129 -23.47 12.39 -0.64
C VAL A 129 -24.45 13.21 0.18
N ARG A 130 -25.61 12.64 0.38
CA ARG A 130 -26.61 13.25 1.26
C ARG A 130 -26.54 12.62 2.65
#